data_0c759fb65db7f1b1609e31d713c1a556
#
_entry.id   0c759fb65db7f1b1609e31d713c1a556
#
_cell.length_a   1.000
_cell.length_b   1.000
_cell.length_c   1.000
_cell.angle_alpha   90.00
_cell.angle_beta   90.00
_cell.angle_gamma   90.00
#
_symmetry.space_group_name_H-M   'P 1'
#
loop_
_entity.id
_entity.type
_entity.pdbx_description
1 polymer ?
#
loop_
_entity_poly.entity_id
_entity_poly.type
_entity_poly.pdbx_seq_one_letter_code
_entity_poly.pdbx_strand_id
1 'polypeptide(L)'
;MKQNLIMDIVQGMLPYLNNAQTQRLQEVLQHTLFDYEVAKTESDKGLSEQNLVELFLSAKRIEGCSEKTLKYYKATIQAMIDSIGKGIKYIVTDDIRCYLTEYQSNKNSSKVTIDNIRRILSSFFSWLEDEDYILKSPVRRIHKVKTGTNIKETYSDEALELMRDNCTELRDLAMIDMLASTGMRVGEMVLLNREDIDFNERECVVFGKGDKERVVYFDARTKIHLQNYLQSRRDNNPALFVSLKAPYERLKIGGIEVRLRNFGKQLGLSKVHPHKF
;
A
#
# COMPACT_ATOMS: atom_id res chain seq x y z
N MET A 1 -19.59 -23.96 -34.95
CA MET A 1 -18.79 -23.72 -33.77
C MET A 1 -17.33 -24.21 -33.92
N LYS A 2 -17.10 -25.48 -34.21
CA LYS A 2 -15.74 -26.05 -34.44
C LYS A 2 -14.89 -25.26 -35.46
N GLN A 3 -15.44 -24.95 -36.62
CA GLN A 3 -14.74 -24.16 -37.66
C GLN A 3 -14.37 -22.75 -37.20
N ASN A 4 -15.23 -22.09 -36.42
CA ASN A 4 -14.93 -20.77 -35.87
C ASN A 4 -13.77 -20.83 -34.86
N LEU A 5 -13.73 -21.87 -34.00
CA LEU A 5 -12.62 -22.08 -33.05
C LEU A 5 -11.29 -22.27 -33.80
N ILE A 6 -11.29 -23.11 -34.87
CA ILE A 6 -10.09 -23.32 -35.71
C ILE A 6 -9.66 -22.01 -36.36
N MET A 7 -10.60 -21.23 -36.91
CA MET A 7 -10.29 -19.92 -37.50
C MET A 7 -9.73 -18.93 -36.46
N ASP A 8 -10.30 -18.86 -35.29
CA ASP A 8 -9.84 -17.97 -34.21
C ASP A 8 -8.41 -18.33 -33.77
N ILE A 9 -8.10 -19.64 -33.62
CA ILE A 9 -6.76 -20.11 -33.28
C ILE A 9 -5.77 -19.77 -34.39
N VAL A 10 -6.08 -20.09 -35.65
CA VAL A 10 -5.22 -19.80 -36.79
C VAL A 10 -4.97 -18.30 -36.92
N GLN A 11 -6.02 -17.46 -36.77
CA GLN A 11 -5.93 -16.02 -36.87
C GLN A 11 -5.08 -15.42 -35.74
N GLY A 12 -5.21 -15.94 -34.51
CA GLY A 12 -4.36 -15.55 -33.38
C GLY A 12 -2.88 -15.91 -33.57
N MET A 13 -2.58 -16.95 -34.34
CA MET A 13 -1.20 -17.42 -34.60
C MET A 13 -0.55 -16.80 -35.84
N LEU A 14 -1.31 -16.14 -36.72
CA LEU A 14 -0.79 -15.52 -37.95
C LEU A 14 0.43 -14.61 -37.74
N PRO A 15 0.53 -13.78 -36.66
CA PRO A 15 1.70 -12.93 -36.46
C PRO A 15 3.00 -13.69 -36.14
N TYR A 16 2.91 -14.99 -35.85
CA TYR A 16 4.01 -15.81 -35.36
C TYR A 16 4.39 -16.93 -36.30
N LEU A 17 3.60 -17.20 -37.35
CA LEU A 17 3.76 -18.31 -38.26
C LEU A 17 3.92 -17.80 -39.69
N ASN A 18 4.76 -18.50 -40.49
CA ASN A 18 4.78 -18.31 -41.93
C ASN A 18 3.61 -19.08 -42.59
N ASN A 19 3.37 -18.84 -43.89
CA ASN A 19 2.26 -19.44 -44.62
C ASN A 19 2.23 -20.99 -44.57
N ALA A 20 3.38 -21.63 -44.66
CA ALA A 20 3.46 -23.10 -44.61
C ALA A 20 3.15 -23.64 -43.21
N GLN A 21 3.60 -22.96 -42.16
CA GLN A 21 3.31 -23.30 -40.78
C GLN A 21 1.83 -23.06 -40.45
N THR A 22 1.24 -21.98 -40.95
CA THR A 22 -0.17 -21.67 -40.80
C THR A 22 -1.04 -22.75 -41.44
N GLN A 23 -0.72 -23.16 -42.66
CA GLN A 23 -1.45 -24.25 -43.35
C GLN A 23 -1.34 -25.55 -42.55
N ARG A 24 -0.14 -25.88 -42.07
CA ARG A 24 0.10 -27.08 -41.27
C ARG A 24 -0.67 -27.06 -39.93
N LEU A 25 -0.70 -25.91 -39.24
CA LEU A 25 -1.48 -25.72 -38.04
C LEU A 25 -2.98 -25.98 -38.30
N GLN A 26 -3.51 -25.44 -39.42
CA GLN A 26 -4.92 -25.62 -39.80
C GLN A 26 -5.26 -27.08 -40.08
N GLU A 27 -4.38 -27.80 -40.81
CA GLU A 27 -4.56 -29.23 -41.06
C GLU A 27 -4.54 -30.05 -39.77
N VAL A 28 -3.59 -29.78 -38.87
CA VAL A 28 -3.47 -30.47 -37.57
C VAL A 28 -4.73 -30.22 -36.73
N LEU A 29 -5.18 -28.98 -36.63
CA LEU A 29 -6.42 -28.65 -35.87
C LEU A 29 -7.65 -29.33 -36.47
N GLN A 30 -7.82 -29.33 -37.77
CA GLN A 30 -8.93 -30.02 -38.43
C GLN A 30 -8.93 -31.51 -38.15
N HIS A 31 -7.76 -32.14 -38.26
CA HIS A 31 -7.60 -33.59 -38.02
C HIS A 31 -7.81 -33.94 -36.56
N THR A 32 -7.15 -33.19 -35.64
CA THR A 32 -7.20 -33.48 -34.21
C THR A 32 -8.64 -33.25 -33.61
N LEU A 33 -9.31 -32.22 -34.09
CA LEU A 33 -10.67 -31.90 -33.61
C LEU A 33 -11.77 -32.65 -34.37
N PHE A 34 -11.42 -33.55 -35.31
CA PHE A 34 -12.42 -34.22 -36.15
C PHE A 34 -13.45 -34.99 -35.34
N ASP A 35 -13.02 -35.77 -34.37
CA ASP A 35 -13.86 -36.62 -33.51
C ASP A 35 -14.38 -35.92 -32.24
N TYR A 36 -14.11 -34.61 -32.06
CA TYR A 36 -14.57 -33.86 -30.91
C TYR A 36 -15.81 -33.02 -31.24
N GLU A 37 -16.81 -33.04 -30.38
CA GLU A 37 -17.86 -32.03 -30.37
C GLU A 37 -17.38 -30.78 -29.58
N VAL A 38 -17.32 -29.64 -30.25
CA VAL A 38 -16.98 -28.36 -29.63
C VAL A 38 -18.28 -27.64 -29.29
N ALA A 39 -18.60 -27.57 -28.02
CA ALA A 39 -19.70 -26.77 -27.48
C ALA A 39 -19.15 -25.55 -26.73
N LYS A 40 -19.78 -24.38 -26.89
CA LYS A 40 -19.55 -23.29 -25.96
C LYS A 40 -20.09 -23.73 -24.60
N THR A 41 -19.23 -23.96 -23.65
CA THR A 41 -19.66 -24.20 -22.27
C THR A 41 -20.19 -22.90 -21.70
N GLU A 42 -21.46 -22.82 -21.36
CA GLU A 42 -22.04 -21.65 -20.69
C GLU A 42 -21.61 -21.49 -19.22
N SER A 43 -20.73 -22.30 -18.75
CA SER A 43 -20.17 -22.17 -17.41
C SER A 43 -18.71 -22.48 -17.43
N ASP A 44 -17.90 -21.44 -17.56
CA ASP A 44 -16.63 -21.42 -16.85
C ASP A 44 -16.99 -21.40 -15.34
N LYS A 45 -17.33 -22.57 -14.78
CA LYS A 45 -17.26 -22.83 -13.33
C LYS A 45 -15.79 -22.90 -12.90
N GLY A 46 -14.91 -22.29 -13.66
CA GLY A 46 -13.59 -21.86 -13.25
C GLY A 46 -13.76 -20.84 -12.13
N LEU A 47 -12.96 -20.94 -11.12
CA LEU A 47 -12.84 -20.07 -9.96
C LEU A 47 -13.42 -18.68 -10.22
N SER A 48 -14.44 -18.28 -9.46
CA SER A 48 -15.04 -16.96 -9.61
C SER A 48 -13.94 -15.90 -9.49
N GLU A 49 -14.11 -14.76 -10.13
CA GLU A 49 -13.11 -13.65 -10.05
C GLU A 49 -12.76 -13.30 -8.61
N GLN A 50 -13.75 -13.37 -7.71
CA GLN A 50 -13.56 -13.22 -6.27
C GLN A 50 -12.63 -14.27 -5.69
N ASN A 51 -12.72 -15.52 -6.15
CA ASN A 51 -11.82 -16.59 -5.72
C ASN A 51 -10.37 -16.34 -6.16
N LEU A 52 -10.13 -15.83 -7.37
CA LEU A 52 -8.78 -15.49 -7.86
C LEU A 52 -8.15 -14.37 -7.03
N VAL A 53 -8.93 -13.36 -6.66
CA VAL A 53 -8.44 -12.28 -5.78
C VAL A 53 -8.09 -12.82 -4.38
N GLU A 54 -8.94 -13.66 -3.80
CA GLU A 54 -8.67 -14.25 -2.47
C GLU A 54 -7.47 -15.20 -2.49
N LEU A 55 -7.28 -15.98 -3.55
CA LEU A 55 -6.10 -16.84 -3.72
C LEU A 55 -4.82 -16.00 -3.81
N PHE A 56 -4.82 -14.94 -4.60
CA PHE A 56 -3.71 -13.99 -4.67
C PHE A 56 -3.39 -13.38 -3.29
N LEU A 57 -4.41 -12.94 -2.56
CA LEU A 57 -4.21 -12.36 -1.23
C LEU A 57 -3.67 -13.40 -0.24
N SER A 58 -4.09 -14.66 -0.35
CA SER A 58 -3.57 -15.75 0.47
C SER A 58 -2.10 -16.02 0.16
N ALA A 59 -1.71 -16.05 -1.12
CA ALA A 59 -0.32 -16.17 -1.53
C ALA A 59 0.53 -15.01 -0.97
N LYS A 60 0.05 -13.77 -1.09
CA LYS A 60 0.75 -12.59 -0.56
C LYS A 60 0.82 -12.57 0.98
N ARG A 61 -0.14 -13.18 1.68
CA ARG A 61 -0.08 -13.36 3.14
C ARG A 61 1.05 -14.31 3.53
N ILE A 62 1.21 -15.42 2.82
CA ILE A 62 2.32 -16.38 3.04
C ILE A 62 3.67 -15.72 2.73
N GLU A 63 3.74 -14.80 1.75
CA GLU A 63 4.93 -14.01 1.46
C GLU A 63 5.24 -12.92 2.52
N GLY A 64 4.45 -12.82 3.59
CA GLY A 64 4.69 -11.89 4.70
C GLY A 64 4.10 -10.48 4.51
N CYS A 65 3.15 -10.30 3.58
CA CYS A 65 2.45 -9.03 3.45
C CYS A 65 1.56 -8.74 4.67
N SER A 66 1.61 -7.51 5.19
CA SER A 66 0.75 -7.10 6.30
C SER A 66 -0.72 -7.05 5.90
N GLU A 67 -1.64 -7.28 6.85
CA GLU A 67 -3.09 -7.20 6.62
C GLU A 67 -3.53 -5.83 6.07
N LYS A 68 -2.84 -4.75 6.46
CA LYS A 68 -3.09 -3.41 5.89
C LYS A 68 -2.74 -3.36 4.41
N THR A 69 -1.63 -3.99 4.00
CA THR A 69 -1.22 -4.10 2.59
C THR A 69 -2.21 -4.94 1.80
N LEU A 70 -2.63 -6.08 2.35
CA LEU A 70 -3.60 -6.98 1.72
C LEU A 70 -4.95 -6.30 1.50
N LYS A 71 -5.46 -5.56 2.48
CA LYS A 71 -6.68 -4.75 2.33
C LYS A 71 -6.56 -3.72 1.20
N TYR A 72 -5.41 -3.06 1.11
CA TYR A 72 -5.17 -2.09 0.04
C TYR A 72 -5.08 -2.76 -1.33
N TYR A 73 -4.42 -3.91 -1.44
CA TYR A 73 -4.37 -4.72 -2.66
C TYR A 73 -5.78 -5.12 -3.10
N LYS A 74 -6.56 -5.72 -2.19
CA LYS A 74 -7.95 -6.12 -2.46
C LYS A 74 -8.79 -4.97 -2.99
N ALA A 75 -8.79 -3.84 -2.29
CA ALA A 75 -9.58 -2.67 -2.69
C ALA A 75 -9.16 -2.12 -4.06
N THR A 76 -7.85 -2.11 -4.36
CA THR A 76 -7.33 -1.62 -5.64
C THR A 76 -7.69 -2.55 -6.81
N ILE A 77 -7.55 -3.87 -6.62
CA ILE A 77 -7.88 -4.87 -7.64
C ILE A 77 -9.39 -4.89 -7.89
N GLN A 78 -10.19 -4.88 -6.83
CA GLN A 78 -11.65 -4.86 -6.95
C GLN A 78 -12.14 -3.61 -7.70
N ALA A 79 -11.61 -2.43 -7.37
CA ALA A 79 -11.96 -1.19 -8.07
C ALA A 79 -11.63 -1.24 -9.56
N MET A 80 -10.55 -1.91 -9.95
CA MET A 80 -10.20 -2.12 -11.35
C MET A 80 -11.17 -3.08 -12.03
N ILE A 81 -11.50 -4.21 -11.41
CA ILE A 81 -12.45 -5.19 -11.93
C ILE A 81 -13.83 -4.54 -12.16
N ASP A 82 -14.33 -3.83 -11.14
CA ASP A 82 -15.64 -3.16 -11.19
C ASP A 82 -15.69 -2.07 -12.27
N SER A 83 -14.59 -1.35 -12.47
CA SER A 83 -14.49 -0.29 -13.47
C SER A 83 -14.41 -0.81 -14.90
N ILE A 84 -13.65 -1.88 -15.14
CA ILE A 84 -13.47 -2.45 -16.49
C ILE A 84 -14.70 -3.28 -16.89
N GLY A 85 -15.32 -4.00 -15.94
CA GLY A 85 -16.50 -4.81 -16.18
C GLY A 85 -16.31 -5.99 -17.13
N LYS A 86 -15.06 -6.42 -17.34
CA LYS A 86 -14.68 -7.59 -18.14
C LYS A 86 -14.13 -8.68 -17.24
N GLY A 87 -14.35 -9.94 -17.61
CA GLY A 87 -13.72 -11.06 -16.95
C GLY A 87 -12.19 -10.92 -16.93
N ILE A 88 -11.54 -11.24 -15.80
CA ILE A 88 -10.10 -11.06 -15.58
C ILE A 88 -9.26 -11.63 -16.72
N LYS A 89 -9.64 -12.79 -17.25
CA LYS A 89 -8.96 -13.47 -18.36
C LYS A 89 -9.01 -12.70 -19.69
N TYR A 90 -9.98 -11.80 -19.85
CA TYR A 90 -10.23 -11.03 -21.07
C TYR A 90 -9.74 -9.59 -21.01
N ILE A 91 -9.15 -9.19 -19.87
CA ILE A 91 -8.57 -7.86 -19.70
C ILE A 91 -7.29 -7.75 -20.51
N VAL A 92 -7.23 -6.76 -21.41
CA VAL A 92 -6.06 -6.47 -22.25
C VAL A 92 -5.33 -5.21 -21.78
N THR A 93 -4.14 -5.00 -22.33
CA THR A 93 -3.27 -3.85 -21.94
C THR A 93 -3.98 -2.50 -22.07
N ASP A 94 -4.78 -2.33 -23.10
CA ASP A 94 -5.47 -1.05 -23.34
C ASP A 94 -6.62 -0.81 -22.35
N ASP A 95 -7.29 -1.85 -21.86
CA ASP A 95 -8.27 -1.71 -20.78
C ASP A 95 -7.60 -1.14 -19.52
N ILE A 96 -6.42 -1.67 -19.16
CA ILE A 96 -5.68 -1.15 -18.00
C ILE A 96 -5.19 0.29 -18.21
N ARG A 97 -4.75 0.65 -19.44
CA ARG A 97 -4.36 2.01 -19.77
C ARG A 97 -5.54 2.99 -19.63
N CYS A 98 -6.69 2.63 -20.19
CA CYS A 98 -7.93 3.41 -20.06
C CYS A 98 -8.29 3.60 -18.60
N TYR A 99 -8.36 2.51 -17.83
CA TYR A 99 -8.64 2.55 -16.39
C TYR A 99 -7.72 3.51 -15.62
N LEU A 100 -6.40 3.40 -15.82
CA LEU A 100 -5.44 4.27 -15.12
C LEU A 100 -5.60 5.75 -15.51
N THR A 101 -5.90 6.02 -16.79
CA THR A 101 -6.12 7.39 -17.30
C THR A 101 -7.41 7.98 -16.72
N GLU A 102 -8.50 7.24 -16.75
CA GLU A 102 -9.79 7.64 -16.17
C GLU A 102 -9.71 7.83 -14.67
N TYR A 103 -9.04 6.90 -13.96
CA TYR A 103 -8.83 7.01 -12.52
C TYR A 103 -8.06 8.30 -12.18
N GLN A 104 -7.02 8.63 -12.95
CA GLN A 104 -6.25 9.85 -12.76
C GLN A 104 -7.11 11.09 -12.93
N SER A 105 -7.89 11.15 -14.02
CA SER A 105 -8.74 12.30 -14.35
C SER A 105 -9.89 12.46 -13.33
N ASN A 106 -10.64 11.40 -13.06
CA ASN A 106 -11.83 11.44 -12.21
C ASN A 106 -11.50 11.72 -10.73
N LYS A 107 -10.36 11.22 -10.23
CA LYS A 107 -9.93 11.39 -8.84
C LYS A 107 -8.89 12.49 -8.65
N ASN A 108 -8.48 13.17 -9.73
CA ASN A 108 -7.38 14.14 -9.73
C ASN A 108 -6.14 13.59 -9.00
N SER A 109 -5.81 12.33 -9.29
CA SER A 109 -4.82 11.57 -8.54
C SER A 109 -3.41 11.90 -8.99
N SER A 110 -2.46 11.92 -8.03
CA SER A 110 -1.06 12.16 -8.34
C SER A 110 -0.45 11.03 -9.19
N LYS A 111 0.59 11.34 -9.96
CA LYS A 111 1.36 10.33 -10.71
C LYS A 111 1.91 9.23 -9.81
N VAL A 112 2.25 9.55 -8.56
CA VAL A 112 2.71 8.55 -7.56
C VAL A 112 1.60 7.57 -7.22
N THR A 113 0.36 8.05 -7.06
CA THR A 113 -0.81 7.21 -6.82
C THR A 113 -1.06 6.26 -7.98
N ILE A 114 -0.99 6.77 -9.22
CA ILE A 114 -1.16 5.95 -10.43
C ILE A 114 -0.06 4.87 -10.53
N ASP A 115 1.21 5.22 -10.26
CA ASP A 115 2.27 4.21 -10.26
C ASP A 115 2.08 3.14 -9.17
N ASN A 116 1.57 3.52 -8.00
CA ASN A 116 1.24 2.56 -6.94
C ASN A 116 0.12 1.59 -7.37
N ILE A 117 -0.95 2.10 -7.99
CA ILE A 117 -2.02 1.26 -8.56
C ILE A 117 -1.43 0.33 -9.61
N ARG A 118 -0.68 0.87 -10.59
CA ARG A 118 -0.01 0.07 -11.63
C ARG A 118 0.83 -1.06 -11.01
N ARG A 119 1.60 -0.79 -9.96
CA ARG A 119 2.44 -1.80 -9.27
C ARG A 119 1.63 -2.91 -8.64
N ILE A 120 0.50 -2.58 -8.03
CA ILE A 120 -0.42 -3.57 -7.44
C ILE A 120 -1.01 -4.44 -8.55
N LEU A 121 -1.52 -3.83 -9.62
CA LEU A 121 -2.06 -4.56 -10.76
C LEU A 121 -0.99 -5.41 -11.44
N SER A 122 0.25 -4.91 -11.56
CA SER A 122 1.37 -5.69 -12.08
C SER A 122 1.65 -6.92 -11.21
N SER A 123 1.64 -6.78 -9.89
CA SER A 123 1.82 -7.91 -8.97
C SER A 123 0.70 -8.94 -9.10
N PHE A 124 -0.55 -8.50 -9.22
CA PHE A 124 -1.70 -9.39 -9.39
C PHE A 124 -1.67 -10.15 -10.72
N PHE A 125 -1.51 -9.45 -11.82
CA PHE A 125 -1.50 -10.08 -13.14
C PHE A 125 -0.24 -10.91 -13.42
N SER A 126 0.91 -10.57 -12.81
CA SER A 126 2.09 -11.44 -12.88
C SER A 126 1.86 -12.74 -12.10
N TRP A 127 1.26 -12.67 -10.92
CA TRP A 127 0.89 -13.87 -10.18
C TRP A 127 -0.11 -14.74 -10.96
N LEU A 128 -1.10 -14.15 -11.64
CA LEU A 128 -2.03 -14.90 -12.50
C LEU A 128 -1.33 -15.56 -13.70
N GLU A 129 -0.29 -14.92 -14.27
CA GLU A 129 0.56 -15.48 -15.32
C GLU A 129 1.43 -16.63 -14.77
N ASP A 130 2.04 -16.45 -13.59
CA ASP A 130 2.90 -17.45 -12.95
C ASP A 130 2.12 -18.71 -12.51
N GLU A 131 0.84 -18.57 -12.18
CA GLU A 131 -0.08 -19.67 -11.80
C GLU A 131 -0.91 -20.20 -12.98
N ASP A 132 -0.54 -19.87 -14.21
CA ASP A 132 -1.19 -20.30 -15.46
C ASP A 132 -2.69 -19.97 -15.59
N TYR A 133 -3.21 -19.00 -14.80
CA TYR A 133 -4.59 -18.51 -14.95
C TYR A 133 -4.79 -17.67 -16.20
N ILE A 134 -3.72 -16.99 -16.64
CA ILE A 134 -3.68 -16.21 -17.88
C ILE A 134 -2.38 -16.50 -18.63
N LEU A 135 -2.40 -16.41 -19.94
CA LEU A 135 -1.21 -16.66 -20.78
C LEU A 135 -0.16 -15.56 -20.66
N LYS A 136 -0.59 -14.32 -20.44
CA LYS A 136 0.30 -13.15 -20.38
C LYS A 136 -0.30 -12.00 -19.64
N SER A 137 0.47 -11.39 -18.74
CA SER A 137 0.06 -10.23 -17.97
C SER A 137 -0.21 -9.00 -18.87
N PRO A 138 -1.41 -8.41 -18.83
CA PRO A 138 -1.74 -7.21 -19.60
C PRO A 138 -0.98 -5.97 -19.11
N VAL A 139 -0.45 -6.01 -17.88
CA VAL A 139 0.31 -4.89 -17.30
C VAL A 139 1.77 -4.88 -17.73
N ARG A 140 2.28 -5.97 -18.29
CA ARG A 140 3.70 -6.13 -18.66
C ARG A 140 4.25 -5.01 -19.58
N ARG A 141 3.39 -4.47 -20.46
CA ARG A 141 3.74 -3.37 -21.39
C ARG A 141 3.48 -1.98 -20.82
N ILE A 142 3.06 -1.87 -19.57
CA ILE A 142 2.81 -0.59 -18.89
C ILE A 142 4.00 -0.28 -17.98
N HIS A 143 4.86 0.61 -18.47
CA HIS A 143 6.07 0.97 -17.75
C HIS A 143 5.79 1.86 -16.54
N LYS A 144 6.79 1.99 -15.66
CA LYS A 144 6.77 2.87 -14.50
C LYS A 144 6.41 4.31 -14.91
N VAL A 145 5.46 4.90 -14.19
CA VAL A 145 5.10 6.31 -14.39
C VAL A 145 6.25 7.18 -13.87
N LYS A 146 6.76 8.06 -14.74
CA LYS A 146 7.80 9.01 -14.35
C LYS A 146 7.23 10.03 -13.37
N THR A 147 7.72 10.00 -12.14
CA THR A 147 7.39 10.96 -11.08
C THR A 147 8.60 11.84 -10.82
N GLY A 148 8.37 13.15 -10.66
CA GLY A 148 9.43 14.05 -10.20
C GLY A 148 9.87 13.69 -8.78
N THR A 149 11.13 13.99 -8.47
CA THR A 149 11.65 13.91 -7.10
C THR A 149 11.42 15.26 -6.43
N ASN A 150 10.54 15.31 -5.44
CA ASN A 150 10.34 16.50 -4.62
C ASN A 150 11.17 16.37 -3.35
N ILE A 151 11.91 17.41 -3.01
CA ILE A 151 12.56 17.54 -1.70
C ILE A 151 11.44 17.66 -0.67
N LYS A 152 11.45 16.77 0.32
CA LYS A 152 10.51 16.86 1.42
C LYS A 152 10.99 17.92 2.38
N GLU A 153 10.13 18.90 2.64
CA GLU A 153 10.40 19.91 3.67
C GLU A 153 10.37 19.27 5.04
N THR A 154 11.38 19.59 5.85
CA THR A 154 11.46 19.33 7.29
C THR A 154 11.13 20.61 8.05
N TYR A 155 10.99 20.54 9.37
CA TYR A 155 10.91 21.75 10.20
C TYR A 155 12.29 22.39 10.31
N SER A 156 12.33 23.73 10.32
CA SER A 156 13.52 24.45 10.77
C SER A 156 13.63 24.39 12.31
N ASP A 157 14.82 24.66 12.82
CA ASP A 157 15.05 24.68 14.28
C ASP A 157 14.16 25.73 14.96
N GLU A 158 13.96 26.89 14.32
CA GLU A 158 13.07 27.94 14.81
C GLU A 158 11.61 27.50 14.88
N ALA A 159 11.15 26.73 13.90
CA ALA A 159 9.79 26.19 13.89
C ALA A 159 9.59 25.15 15.02
N LEU A 160 10.62 24.37 15.32
CA LEU A 160 10.62 23.43 16.44
C LEU A 160 10.59 24.15 17.80
N GLU A 161 11.43 25.19 17.96
CA GLU A 161 11.42 25.99 19.19
C GLU A 161 10.07 26.73 19.36
N LEU A 162 9.53 27.30 18.29
CA LEU A 162 8.20 27.92 18.36
C LEU A 162 7.10 26.93 18.80
N MET A 163 7.16 25.70 18.33
CA MET A 163 6.25 24.63 18.77
C MET A 163 6.47 24.30 20.26
N ARG A 164 7.71 24.24 20.74
CA ARG A 164 8.04 23.94 22.13
C ARG A 164 7.55 25.03 23.06
N ASP A 165 7.87 26.29 22.77
CA ASP A 165 7.54 27.45 23.59
C ASP A 165 6.04 27.69 23.75
N ASN A 166 5.27 27.31 22.74
CA ASN A 166 3.81 27.46 22.75
C ASN A 166 3.04 26.20 23.18
N CYS A 167 3.77 25.11 23.51
CA CYS A 167 3.13 23.85 23.90
C CYS A 167 2.82 23.83 25.40
N THR A 168 1.56 24.02 25.76
CA THR A 168 1.10 24.04 27.17
C THR A 168 0.87 22.65 27.76
N GLU A 169 0.70 21.64 26.92
CA GLU A 169 0.42 20.27 27.34
C GLU A 169 1.71 19.46 27.45
N LEU A 170 2.05 18.99 28.64
CA LEU A 170 3.29 18.21 28.90
C LEU A 170 3.38 16.97 27.99
N ARG A 171 2.26 16.31 27.74
CA ARG A 171 2.21 15.17 26.83
C ARG A 171 2.64 15.55 25.41
N ASP A 172 2.08 16.64 24.90
CA ASP A 172 2.29 17.05 23.51
C ASP A 172 3.73 17.56 23.34
N LEU A 173 4.28 18.23 24.33
CA LEU A 173 5.68 18.67 24.36
C LEU A 173 6.62 17.45 24.33
N ALA A 174 6.41 16.47 25.21
CA ALA A 174 7.20 15.25 25.24
C ALA A 174 7.11 14.46 23.91
N MET A 175 5.94 14.47 23.27
CA MET A 175 5.71 13.82 21.99
C MET A 175 6.44 14.51 20.83
N ILE A 176 6.43 15.85 20.80
CA ILE A 176 7.17 16.66 19.81
C ILE A 176 8.66 16.38 19.93
N ASP A 177 9.20 16.42 21.13
CA ASP A 177 10.63 16.19 21.38
C ASP A 177 11.03 14.76 21.04
N MET A 178 10.20 13.77 21.41
CA MET A 178 10.49 12.38 21.09
C MET A 178 10.57 12.16 19.58
N LEU A 179 9.66 12.75 18.79
CA LEU A 179 9.70 12.68 17.32
C LEU A 179 10.93 13.39 16.75
N ALA A 180 11.21 14.61 17.23
CA ALA A 180 12.31 15.43 16.72
C ALA A 180 13.69 14.84 17.04
N SER A 181 13.88 14.33 18.29
CA SER A 181 15.16 13.81 18.76
C SER A 181 15.51 12.44 18.16
N THR A 182 14.50 11.55 18.03
CA THR A 182 14.74 10.16 17.62
C THR A 182 14.56 9.90 16.13
N GLY A 183 13.80 10.75 15.43
CA GLY A 183 13.40 10.50 14.05
C GLY A 183 12.55 9.23 13.88
N MET A 184 11.94 8.70 14.94
CA MET A 184 11.10 7.52 14.86
C MET A 184 9.80 7.83 14.12
N ARG A 185 9.22 6.80 13.49
CA ARG A 185 7.93 6.95 12.85
C ARG A 185 6.82 7.04 13.90
N VAL A 186 5.78 7.84 13.63
CA VAL A 186 4.62 7.94 14.52
C VAL A 186 3.98 6.57 14.83
N GLY A 187 4.01 5.65 13.85
CA GLY A 187 3.53 4.28 14.05
C GLY A 187 4.36 3.47 15.04
N GLU A 188 5.66 3.73 15.13
CA GLU A 188 6.56 3.12 16.11
C GLU A 188 6.33 3.74 17.49
N MET A 189 6.21 5.06 17.57
CA MET A 189 5.98 5.79 18.83
C MET A 189 4.68 5.37 19.55
N VAL A 190 3.59 5.15 18.83
CA VAL A 190 2.31 4.76 19.46
C VAL A 190 2.33 3.36 20.06
N LEU A 191 3.25 2.51 19.67
CA LEU A 191 3.39 1.15 20.20
C LEU A 191 4.18 1.11 21.49
N LEU A 192 5.02 2.12 21.79
CA LEU A 192 5.85 2.16 22.97
C LEU A 192 5.04 2.15 24.27
N ASN A 193 5.57 1.44 25.25
CA ASN A 193 5.15 1.43 26.64
C ASN A 193 6.10 2.29 27.49
N ARG A 194 5.73 2.55 28.73
CA ARG A 194 6.57 3.26 29.69
C ARG A 194 7.86 2.50 29.98
N GLU A 195 7.77 1.17 30.05
CA GLU A 195 8.89 0.26 30.35
C GLU A 195 9.91 0.12 29.21
N ASP A 196 9.52 0.50 27.97
CA ASP A 196 10.42 0.43 26.81
C ASP A 196 11.46 1.56 26.80
N ILE A 197 11.35 2.54 27.72
CA ILE A 197 12.21 3.70 27.76
C ILE A 197 13.33 3.53 28.77
N ASP A 198 14.57 3.44 28.30
CA ASP A 198 15.74 3.53 29.16
C ASP A 198 16.14 5.01 29.36
N PHE A 199 15.83 5.54 30.53
CA PHE A 199 16.17 6.91 30.90
C PHE A 199 17.64 7.10 31.23
N ASN A 200 18.39 6.04 31.57
CA ASN A 200 19.81 6.13 31.90
C ASN A 200 20.64 6.30 30.64
N GLU A 201 20.45 5.36 29.71
CA GLU A 201 21.13 5.38 28.40
C GLU A 201 20.43 6.32 27.39
N ARG A 202 19.22 6.80 27.70
CA ARG A 202 18.42 7.68 26.83
C ARG A 202 18.12 7.02 25.50
N GLU A 203 17.64 5.81 25.54
CA GLU A 203 17.33 5.02 24.36
C GLU A 203 16.02 4.25 24.50
N CYS A 204 15.50 3.78 23.39
CA CYS A 204 14.45 2.78 23.33
C CYS A 204 14.54 1.96 22.05
N VAL A 205 13.99 0.74 22.08
CA VAL A 205 13.90 -0.12 20.91
C VAL A 205 12.58 0.14 20.20
N VAL A 206 12.62 0.35 18.89
CA VAL A 206 11.43 0.52 18.06
C VAL A 206 11.38 -0.55 16.98
N PHE A 207 10.15 -1.00 16.66
CA PHE A 207 9.86 -2.01 15.65
C PHE A 207 9.46 -1.35 14.34
N GLY A 208 10.29 -1.51 13.32
CA GLY A 208 10.08 -0.96 11.99
C GLY A 208 9.27 -1.87 11.06
N LYS A 209 9.14 -1.46 9.81
CA LYS A 209 8.48 -2.26 8.77
C LYS A 209 9.26 -3.57 8.54
N GLY A 210 8.54 -4.70 8.54
CA GLY A 210 9.11 -6.03 8.33
C GLY A 210 9.77 -6.61 9.58
N ASP A 211 9.23 -6.25 10.75
CA ASP A 211 9.64 -6.76 12.07
C ASP A 211 11.14 -6.53 12.40
N LYS A 212 11.68 -5.41 11.87
CA LYS A 212 13.06 -5.02 12.11
C LYS A 212 13.14 -4.10 13.32
N GLU A 213 13.88 -4.55 14.33
CA GLU A 213 14.20 -3.75 15.50
C GLU A 213 15.33 -2.76 15.22
N ARG A 214 15.25 -1.61 15.83
CA ARG A 214 16.38 -0.69 15.93
C ARG A 214 16.33 0.09 17.23
N VAL A 215 17.48 0.35 17.78
CA VAL A 215 17.66 1.28 18.90
C VAL A 215 17.57 2.71 18.35
N VAL A 216 16.87 3.57 19.06
CA VAL A 216 16.83 5.03 18.81
C VAL A 216 17.20 5.77 20.09
N TYR A 217 17.93 6.87 19.94
CA TYR A 217 18.45 7.66 21.05
C TYR A 217 17.72 8.99 21.14
N PHE A 218 17.49 9.47 22.35
CA PHE A 218 16.88 10.77 22.58
C PHE A 218 17.76 11.68 23.44
N ASP A 219 17.63 12.97 23.23
CA ASP A 219 18.45 13.97 23.92
C ASP A 219 18.01 14.21 25.36
N ALA A 220 18.82 15.02 26.10
CA ALA A 220 18.55 15.35 27.50
C ALA A 220 17.24 16.14 27.69
N ARG A 221 16.87 16.99 26.72
CA ARG A 221 15.63 17.76 26.74
C ARG A 221 14.42 16.82 26.67
N THR A 222 14.43 15.89 25.73
CA THR A 222 13.39 14.86 25.58
C THR A 222 13.24 14.03 26.85
N LYS A 223 14.37 13.64 27.50
CA LYS A 223 14.35 12.95 28.79
C LYS A 223 13.57 13.73 29.85
N ILE A 224 13.87 15.01 30.01
CA ILE A 224 13.25 15.88 31.04
C ILE A 224 11.75 16.02 30.73
N HIS A 225 11.39 16.35 29.52
CA HIS A 225 9.97 16.54 29.16
C HIS A 225 9.17 15.25 29.25
N LEU A 226 9.76 14.13 28.87
CA LEU A 226 9.10 12.83 28.99
C LEU A 226 8.89 12.42 30.46
N GLN A 227 9.90 12.64 31.33
CA GLN A 227 9.77 12.41 32.76
C GLN A 227 8.70 13.31 33.40
N ASN A 228 8.66 14.59 33.06
CA ASN A 228 7.62 15.52 33.55
C ASN A 228 6.23 15.07 33.13
N TYR A 229 6.07 14.66 31.88
CA TYR A 229 4.81 14.12 31.42
C TYR A 229 4.41 12.84 32.17
N LEU A 230 5.30 11.87 32.31
CA LEU A 230 5.01 10.63 33.01
C LEU A 230 4.67 10.84 34.49
N GLN A 231 5.34 11.78 35.18
CA GLN A 231 5.04 12.16 36.55
C GLN A 231 3.67 12.84 36.68
N SER A 232 3.21 13.57 35.66
CA SER A 232 1.91 14.23 35.66
C SER A 232 0.73 13.27 35.43
N ARG A 233 1.00 12.05 34.99
CA ARG A 233 -0.05 11.05 34.69
C ARG A 233 -0.67 10.51 35.96
N ARG A 234 -2.00 10.33 35.90
CA ARG A 234 -2.82 9.79 37.01
C ARG A 234 -3.48 8.45 36.66
N ASP A 235 -3.01 7.79 35.61
CA ASP A 235 -3.51 6.52 35.11
C ASP A 235 -2.47 5.41 35.22
N ASN A 236 -2.93 4.16 35.12
CA ASN A 236 -2.05 2.96 35.15
C ASN A 236 -1.88 2.31 33.76
N ASN A 237 -2.26 3.00 32.68
CA ASN A 237 -2.10 2.46 31.34
C ASN A 237 -0.62 2.29 31.02
N PRO A 238 -0.17 1.10 30.56
CA PRO A 238 1.25 0.86 30.23
C PRO A 238 1.73 1.69 29.04
N ALA A 239 0.87 2.14 28.15
CA ALA A 239 1.25 2.91 26.97
C ALA A 239 2.07 4.16 27.34
N LEU A 240 3.11 4.47 26.56
CA LEU A 240 3.92 5.67 26.75
C LEU A 240 3.07 6.93 26.61
N PHE A 241 2.26 7.03 25.57
CA PHE A 241 1.38 8.17 25.32
C PHE A 241 -0.09 7.77 25.35
N VAL A 242 -0.89 8.50 26.11
CA VAL A 242 -2.33 8.27 26.28
C VAL A 242 -3.16 9.52 25.97
N SER A 243 -4.48 9.34 25.82
CA SER A 243 -5.43 10.45 25.68
C SER A 243 -5.41 11.35 26.93
N LEU A 244 -5.71 12.65 26.77
CA LEU A 244 -5.74 13.62 27.89
C LEU A 244 -6.97 13.45 28.80
N LYS A 245 -7.98 12.76 28.33
CA LYS A 245 -9.25 12.54 29.05
C LYS A 245 -9.44 11.06 29.34
N ALA A 246 -10.11 10.77 30.46
CA ALA A 246 -10.54 9.42 30.78
C ALA A 246 -11.30 8.80 29.58
N PRO A 247 -11.10 7.51 29.32
CA PRO A 247 -10.41 6.50 30.15
C PRO A 247 -8.87 6.38 29.93
N TYR A 248 -8.20 7.40 29.43
CA TYR A 248 -6.74 7.46 29.21
C TYR A 248 -6.23 6.32 28.33
N GLU A 249 -6.88 6.11 27.20
CA GLU A 249 -6.51 5.08 26.23
C GLU A 249 -5.20 5.40 25.52
N ARG A 250 -4.48 4.35 25.09
CA ARG A 250 -3.31 4.48 24.21
C ARG A 250 -3.60 5.40 23.04
N LEU A 251 -2.74 6.38 22.83
CA LEU A 251 -2.90 7.33 21.73
C LEU A 251 -2.69 6.64 20.37
N LYS A 252 -3.60 6.85 19.45
CA LYS A 252 -3.55 6.30 18.09
C LYS A 252 -2.89 7.28 17.13
N ILE A 253 -2.33 6.77 16.02
CA ILE A 253 -1.67 7.59 14.97
C ILE A 253 -2.55 8.78 14.56
N GLY A 254 -3.83 8.52 14.23
CA GLY A 254 -4.76 9.59 13.84
C GLY A 254 -4.96 10.66 14.90
N GLY A 255 -4.94 10.29 16.19
CA GLY A 255 -5.03 11.25 17.31
C GLY A 255 -3.81 12.19 17.33
N ILE A 256 -2.60 11.65 17.13
CA ILE A 256 -1.36 12.44 17.04
C ILE A 256 -1.39 13.38 15.83
N GLU A 257 -1.76 12.86 14.66
CA GLU A 257 -1.82 13.66 13.43
C GLU A 257 -2.81 14.82 13.53
N VAL A 258 -4.00 14.57 14.08
CA VAL A 258 -5.00 15.61 14.30
C VAL A 258 -4.51 16.66 15.30
N ARG A 259 -3.89 16.22 16.41
CA ARG A 259 -3.38 17.12 17.45
C ARG A 259 -2.28 18.02 16.89
N LEU A 260 -1.27 17.45 16.24
CA LEU A 260 -0.18 18.21 15.64
C LEU A 260 -0.66 19.16 14.54
N ARG A 261 -1.60 18.73 13.71
CA ARG A 261 -2.22 19.59 12.68
C ARG A 261 -2.93 20.78 13.27
N ASN A 262 -3.73 20.59 14.33
CA ASN A 262 -4.45 21.67 15.00
C ASN A 262 -3.47 22.64 15.68
N PHE A 263 -2.45 22.10 16.33
CA PHE A 263 -1.41 22.89 16.97
C PHE A 263 -0.63 23.74 15.94
N GLY A 264 -0.24 23.15 14.83
CA GLY A 264 0.40 23.90 13.74
C GLY A 264 -0.47 25.00 13.15
N LYS A 265 -1.80 24.78 13.04
CA LYS A 265 -2.73 25.83 12.61
C LYS A 265 -2.77 26.99 13.59
N GLN A 266 -2.74 26.74 14.89
CA GLN A 266 -2.74 27.78 15.93
C GLN A 266 -1.47 28.65 15.85
N LEU A 267 -0.34 28.07 15.46
CA LEU A 267 0.94 28.77 15.34
C LEU A 267 1.20 29.35 13.93
N GLY A 268 0.25 29.25 13.01
CA GLY A 268 0.44 29.70 11.63
C GLY A 268 1.45 28.89 10.82
N LEU A 269 1.86 27.70 11.32
CA LEU A 269 2.79 26.82 10.64
C LEU A 269 2.08 26.00 9.55
N SER A 270 2.65 25.95 8.36
CA SER A 270 2.10 25.19 7.26
C SER A 270 2.24 23.68 7.51
N LYS A 271 1.11 22.94 7.49
CA LYS A 271 1.04 21.46 7.45
C LYS A 271 1.95 20.74 8.45
N VAL A 272 1.71 20.96 9.76
CA VAL A 272 2.41 20.18 10.80
C VAL A 272 1.96 18.73 10.72
N HIS A 273 2.93 17.83 10.55
CA HIS A 273 2.72 16.39 10.37
C HIS A 273 3.88 15.60 10.99
N PRO A 274 3.65 14.43 11.64
CA PRO A 274 4.69 13.65 12.30
C PRO A 274 5.90 13.27 11.44
N HIS A 275 5.72 13.12 10.12
CA HIS A 275 6.82 12.76 9.21
C HIS A 275 7.67 13.94 8.72
N LYS A 276 7.51 15.11 9.32
CA LYS A 276 8.35 16.29 9.06
C LYS A 276 9.40 16.51 10.17
N PHE A 277 9.28 15.80 11.29
CA PHE A 277 10.27 15.75 12.36
C PHE A 277 11.49 14.93 11.99
#